data_da65417b38a9db2436995a15cfaec18a
#
_entry.id   da65417b38a9db2436995a15cfaec18a
#
_cell.length_a   1.000
_cell.length_b   1.000
_cell.length_c   1.000
_cell.angle_alpha   90.00
_cell.angle_beta   90.00
_cell.angle_gamma   90.00
#
_symmetry.space_group_name_H-M   'P 1'
#
loop_
_entity.id
_entity.type
_entity.pdbx_description
1 polymer ?
#
loop_
_entity_poly.entity_id
_entity_poly.type
_entity_poly.pdbx_seq_one_letter_code
_entity_poly.pdbx_strand_id
1 'polypeptide(L)'
;MLRDIAATRLIEVFCRQEDALAVIWEIQNIEKTEVKADAVQVNKQTEHTGTYKVRGHFAGIPWHNEFAYVLHEQGFHSTEAHPPASGARIQGGFVAVATGEQSCTILHYEQYVLPQWAVPLKPLIVWYLQWSMQKELHDLRAIILERAAKDMTQSKVSDTATRTV
;
A
#
# COMPACT_ATOMS: atom_id res chain seq x y z
N MET A 1 -6.61 -21.43 -11.77
CA MET A 1 -7.97 -20.87 -11.64
C MET A 1 -8.64 -21.13 -10.29
N LEU A 2 -8.77 -22.35 -9.77
CA LEU A 2 -9.43 -22.58 -8.46
C LEU A 2 -8.71 -21.93 -7.27
N ARG A 3 -7.39 -21.84 -7.33
CA ARG A 3 -6.51 -21.33 -6.26
C ARG A 3 -6.29 -19.81 -6.29
N ASP A 4 -6.59 -19.17 -7.42
CA ASP A 4 -6.23 -17.76 -7.63
C ASP A 4 -7.30 -16.83 -7.08
N ILE A 5 -6.88 -15.79 -6.39
CA ILE A 5 -7.69 -14.65 -5.98
C ILE A 5 -7.03 -13.40 -6.57
N ALA A 6 -7.82 -12.54 -7.18
CA ALA A 6 -7.44 -11.19 -7.52
C ALA A 6 -8.47 -10.24 -6.89
N ALA A 7 -8.00 -9.31 -6.09
CA ALA A 7 -8.81 -8.29 -5.45
C ALA A 7 -8.29 -6.90 -5.84
N THR A 8 -9.19 -5.99 -6.07
CA THR A 8 -8.87 -4.60 -6.41
C THR A 8 -9.86 -3.68 -5.73
N ARG A 9 -9.37 -2.57 -5.19
CA ARG A 9 -10.16 -1.47 -4.64
C ARG A 9 -9.58 -0.15 -5.10
N LEU A 10 -10.41 0.87 -5.15
CA LEU A 10 -9.99 2.21 -5.51
C LEU A 10 -10.63 3.23 -4.57
N ILE A 11 -9.95 4.38 -4.43
CA ILE A 11 -10.44 5.55 -3.71
C ILE A 11 -10.00 6.82 -4.43
N GLU A 12 -10.87 7.80 -4.47
CA GLU A 12 -10.53 9.15 -4.94
C GLU A 12 -9.97 9.99 -3.79
N VAL A 13 -8.89 10.72 -4.06
CA VAL A 13 -8.23 11.60 -3.09
C VAL A 13 -8.06 12.98 -3.70
N PHE A 14 -8.47 14.02 -2.97
CA PHE A 14 -8.33 15.42 -3.39
C PHE A 14 -6.94 15.95 -3.01
N CYS A 15 -5.95 15.55 -3.78
CA CYS A 15 -4.57 16.01 -3.73
C CYS A 15 -3.92 15.82 -5.12
N ARG A 16 -2.73 16.41 -5.32
CA ARG A 16 -1.95 16.12 -6.53
C ARG A 16 -1.44 14.67 -6.50
N GLN A 17 -1.28 14.08 -7.66
CA GLN A 17 -0.73 12.72 -7.79
C GLN A 17 0.64 12.57 -7.09
N GLU A 18 1.50 13.58 -7.21
CA GLU A 18 2.84 13.58 -6.61
C GLU A 18 2.78 13.51 -5.08
N ASP A 19 1.81 14.19 -4.45
CA ASP A 19 1.62 14.16 -3.00
C ASP A 19 1.17 12.76 -2.53
N ALA A 20 0.32 12.09 -3.31
CA ALA A 20 -0.08 10.71 -3.07
C ALA A 20 1.10 9.74 -3.25
N LEU A 21 1.87 9.89 -4.33
CA LEU A 21 3.05 9.05 -4.62
C LEU A 21 4.12 9.20 -3.55
N ALA A 22 4.37 10.40 -3.04
CA ALA A 22 5.33 10.62 -1.95
C ALA A 22 5.01 9.81 -0.69
N VAL A 23 3.73 9.55 -0.40
CA VAL A 23 3.30 8.69 0.72
C VAL A 23 3.37 7.20 0.34
N ILE A 24 2.94 6.84 -0.88
CA ILE A 24 2.93 5.46 -1.38
C ILE A 24 4.36 4.89 -1.49
N TRP A 25 5.33 5.69 -1.90
CA TRP A 25 6.73 5.28 -2.04
C TRP A 25 7.46 5.11 -0.69
N GLU A 26 6.93 5.65 0.38
CA GLU A 26 7.41 5.38 1.73
C GLU A 26 6.90 4.02 2.23
N ILE A 27 7.57 2.93 1.84
CA ILE A 27 7.17 1.54 2.16
C ILE A 27 6.92 1.32 3.67
N GLN A 28 7.58 2.10 4.54
CA GLN A 28 7.33 2.06 5.99
C GLN A 28 5.88 2.42 6.36
N ASN A 29 5.16 3.16 5.52
CA ASN A 29 3.75 3.51 5.77
C ASN A 29 2.83 2.28 5.70
N ILE A 30 3.26 1.15 5.12
CA ILE A 30 2.54 -0.13 5.17
C ILE A 30 2.19 -0.51 6.61
N GLU A 31 3.09 -0.27 7.57
CA GLU A 31 2.84 -0.52 9.00
C GLU A 31 1.63 0.24 9.55
N LYS A 32 1.35 1.43 9.01
CA LYS A 32 0.25 2.30 9.46
C LYS A 32 -1.05 2.09 8.68
N THR A 33 -0.94 1.63 7.45
CA THR A 33 -2.07 1.52 6.53
C THR A 33 -2.59 0.09 6.43
N GLU A 34 -1.72 -0.90 6.42
CA GLU A 34 -2.12 -2.29 6.18
C GLU A 34 -2.68 -2.95 7.44
N VAL A 35 -3.96 -3.34 7.38
CA VAL A 35 -4.67 -3.99 8.50
C VAL A 35 -4.01 -5.30 8.94
N LYS A 36 -3.28 -5.94 8.04
CA LYS A 36 -2.61 -7.22 8.25
C LYS A 36 -1.20 -7.08 8.84
N ALA A 37 -0.69 -5.84 8.97
CA ALA A 37 0.68 -5.54 9.39
C ALA A 37 0.71 -4.91 10.78
N ASP A 38 1.38 -5.54 11.73
CA ASP A 38 1.66 -4.98 13.06
C ASP A 38 3.06 -4.33 13.12
N ALA A 39 3.99 -4.80 12.29
CA ALA A 39 5.35 -4.28 12.19
C ALA A 39 5.94 -4.50 10.80
N VAL A 40 6.62 -3.48 10.28
CA VAL A 40 7.31 -3.50 8.99
C VAL A 40 8.77 -3.11 9.16
N GLN A 41 9.67 -3.90 8.60
CA GLN A 41 11.11 -3.62 8.54
C GLN A 41 11.55 -3.49 7.09
N VAL A 42 11.93 -2.30 6.66
CA VAL A 42 12.34 -2.01 5.28
C VAL A 42 13.86 -2.12 5.14
N ASN A 43 14.32 -2.78 4.09
CA ASN A 43 15.72 -2.85 3.67
C ASN A 43 15.82 -2.34 2.22
N LYS A 44 16.25 -1.08 2.04
CA LYS A 44 16.46 -0.48 0.72
C LYS A 44 17.72 -1.04 0.09
N GLN A 45 17.64 -1.48 -1.16
CA GLN A 45 18.78 -1.94 -1.96
C GLN A 45 19.23 -0.87 -2.95
N THR A 46 18.27 -0.15 -3.55
CA THR A 46 18.50 1.00 -4.41
C THR A 46 17.47 2.08 -4.08
N GLU A 47 17.47 3.19 -4.83
CA GLU A 47 16.45 4.23 -4.70
C GLU A 47 15.03 3.70 -4.99
N HIS A 48 14.91 2.74 -5.90
CA HIS A 48 13.62 2.24 -6.38
C HIS A 48 13.32 0.78 -6.02
N THR A 49 14.24 0.07 -5.38
CA THR A 49 14.07 -1.35 -5.06
C THR A 49 14.53 -1.69 -3.66
N GLY A 50 13.97 -2.74 -3.10
CA GLY A 50 14.39 -3.28 -1.82
C GLY A 50 13.55 -4.47 -1.39
N THR A 51 13.67 -4.83 -0.13
CA THR A 51 12.81 -5.81 0.52
C THR A 51 12.18 -5.20 1.76
N TYR A 52 11.05 -5.74 2.18
CA TYR A 52 10.47 -5.44 3.49
C TYR A 52 9.93 -6.70 4.13
N LYS A 53 10.13 -6.81 5.44
CA LYS A 53 9.60 -7.88 6.28
C LYS A 53 8.36 -7.37 6.99
N VAL A 54 7.30 -8.17 6.96
CA VAL A 54 6.05 -7.88 7.66
C VAL A 54 5.82 -8.95 8.72
N ARG A 55 5.38 -8.52 9.90
CA ARG A 55 4.76 -9.37 10.91
C ARG A 55 3.38 -8.82 11.21
N GLY A 56 2.41 -9.69 11.40
CA GLY A 56 1.06 -9.25 11.69
C GLY A 56 0.08 -10.40 11.83
N HIS A 57 -1.20 -10.12 11.55
CA HIS A 57 -2.29 -11.07 11.67
C HIS A 57 -3.16 -11.05 10.41
N PHE A 58 -3.38 -12.22 9.82
CA PHE A 58 -4.33 -12.42 8.75
C PHE A 58 -5.59 -13.08 9.32
N ALA A 59 -6.70 -12.34 9.37
CA ALA A 59 -7.95 -12.77 10.00
C ALA A 59 -7.75 -13.33 11.43
N GLY A 60 -6.89 -12.69 12.23
CA GLY A 60 -6.56 -13.12 13.61
C GLY A 60 -5.49 -14.20 13.70
N ILE A 61 -5.02 -14.76 12.59
CA ILE A 61 -3.96 -15.78 12.58
C ILE A 61 -2.60 -15.07 12.43
N PRO A 62 -1.64 -15.26 13.36
CA PRO A 62 -0.31 -14.69 13.23
C PRO A 62 0.37 -15.12 11.93
N TRP A 63 0.98 -14.18 11.24
CA TRP A 63 1.74 -14.44 10.04
C TRP A 63 2.97 -13.54 9.93
N HIS A 64 3.94 -13.96 9.14
CA HIS A 64 5.10 -13.15 8.76
C HIS A 64 5.52 -13.51 7.34
N ASN A 65 6.03 -12.52 6.64
CA ASN A 65 6.53 -12.71 5.28
C ASN A 65 7.60 -11.67 4.91
N GLU A 66 8.34 -11.93 3.84
CA GLU A 66 9.28 -10.99 3.24
C GLU A 66 8.89 -10.76 1.78
N PHE A 67 8.85 -9.49 1.38
CA PHE A 67 8.49 -9.06 0.04
C PHE A 67 9.64 -8.29 -0.60
N ALA A 68 9.90 -8.55 -1.87
CA ALA A 68 10.68 -7.68 -2.73
C ALA A 68 9.76 -6.63 -3.34
N TYR A 69 10.18 -5.37 -3.38
CA TYR A 69 9.40 -4.28 -3.96
C TYR A 69 10.18 -3.52 -5.04
N VAL A 70 9.42 -2.95 -5.97
CA VAL A 70 9.90 -2.04 -7.00
C VAL A 70 9.00 -0.80 -7.01
N LEU A 71 9.60 0.39 -6.84
CA LEU A 71 8.94 1.67 -7.05
C LEU A 71 8.93 2.02 -8.53
N HIS A 72 7.82 2.52 -9.03
CA HIS A 72 7.67 2.99 -10.41
C HIS A 72 6.91 4.33 -10.42
N GLU A 73 6.86 4.98 -11.57
CA GLU A 73 6.33 6.35 -11.73
C GLU A 73 4.90 6.55 -11.20
N GLN A 74 4.11 5.49 -11.14
CA GLN A 74 2.70 5.55 -10.71
C GLN A 74 2.44 4.87 -9.37
N GLY A 75 3.46 4.33 -8.68
CA GLY A 75 3.25 3.65 -7.40
C GLY A 75 4.32 2.65 -7.06
N PHE A 76 3.94 1.51 -6.48
CA PHE A 76 4.84 0.39 -6.26
C PHE A 76 4.15 -0.96 -6.48
N HIS A 77 4.97 -1.95 -6.78
CA HIS A 77 4.61 -3.36 -6.84
C HIS A 77 5.48 -4.16 -5.90
N SER A 78 4.91 -5.13 -5.21
CA SER A 78 5.65 -6.06 -4.35
C SER A 78 5.26 -7.52 -4.64
N THR A 79 6.24 -8.39 -4.49
CA THR A 79 6.08 -9.83 -4.61
C THR A 79 6.75 -10.53 -3.44
N GLU A 80 6.19 -11.65 -3.02
CA GLU A 80 6.79 -12.51 -2.00
C GLU A 80 8.22 -12.91 -2.40
N ALA A 81 9.20 -12.61 -1.54
CA ALA A 81 10.61 -12.84 -1.84
C ALA A 81 10.97 -14.33 -1.82
N HIS A 82 10.32 -15.09 -0.94
CA HIS A 82 10.58 -16.52 -0.72
C HIS A 82 9.26 -17.32 -0.78
N PRO A 83 8.68 -17.52 -1.99
CA PRO A 83 7.43 -18.24 -2.11
C PRO A 83 7.60 -19.69 -1.65
N PRO A 84 6.63 -20.24 -0.87
CA PRO A 84 6.73 -21.59 -0.34
C PRO A 84 6.64 -22.65 -1.44
N ALA A 85 7.20 -23.83 -1.20
CA ALA A 85 7.18 -24.96 -2.12
C ALA A 85 5.75 -25.44 -2.50
N SER A 86 4.73 -25.09 -1.70
CA SER A 86 3.32 -25.33 -2.02
C SER A 86 2.82 -24.58 -3.28
N GLY A 87 3.62 -23.65 -3.80
CA GLY A 87 3.26 -22.76 -4.90
C GLY A 87 2.23 -21.70 -4.51
N ALA A 88 1.99 -21.49 -3.20
CA ALA A 88 1.25 -20.32 -2.73
C ALA A 88 2.08 -19.07 -3.04
N ARG A 89 1.41 -17.95 -3.38
CA ARG A 89 2.07 -16.69 -3.71
C ARG A 89 1.20 -15.51 -3.32
N ILE A 90 1.87 -14.42 -2.92
CA ILE A 90 1.24 -13.14 -2.63
C ILE A 90 1.99 -12.08 -3.43
N GLN A 91 1.25 -11.24 -4.13
CA GLN A 91 1.77 -10.04 -4.78
C GLN A 91 0.72 -8.95 -4.77
N GLY A 92 1.15 -7.70 -4.83
CA GLY A 92 0.24 -6.58 -4.82
C GLY A 92 0.96 -5.25 -4.85
N GLY A 93 0.20 -4.17 -4.70
CA GLY A 93 0.74 -2.84 -4.68
C GLY A 93 -0.31 -1.75 -4.80
N PHE A 94 0.19 -0.53 -4.97
CA PHE A 94 -0.63 0.66 -5.14
C PHE A 94 -0.25 1.38 -6.42
N VAL A 95 -1.26 1.94 -7.09
CA VAL A 95 -1.09 2.81 -8.26
C VAL A 95 -1.91 4.07 -8.03
N ALA A 96 -1.30 5.24 -8.20
CA ALA A 96 -1.96 6.54 -8.17
C ALA A 96 -2.02 7.11 -9.58
N VAL A 97 -3.21 7.53 -10.02
CA VAL A 97 -3.45 8.12 -11.35
C VAL A 97 -4.11 9.47 -11.18
N ALA A 98 -3.53 10.52 -11.77
CA ALA A 98 -4.13 11.84 -11.78
C ALA A 98 -5.49 11.81 -12.50
N THR A 99 -6.52 12.37 -11.86
CA THR A 99 -7.86 12.57 -12.43
C THR A 99 -8.19 14.04 -12.64
N GLY A 100 -7.33 14.93 -12.13
CA GLY A 100 -7.38 16.38 -12.27
C GLY A 100 -6.12 17.00 -11.67
N GLU A 101 -6.02 18.33 -11.69
CA GLU A 101 -4.86 19.05 -11.14
C GLU A 101 -4.70 18.85 -9.62
N GLN A 102 -5.80 18.69 -8.91
CA GLN A 102 -5.87 18.54 -7.45
C GLN A 102 -6.68 17.30 -7.06
N SER A 103 -6.68 16.28 -7.92
CA SER A 103 -7.35 15.01 -7.63
C SER A 103 -6.62 13.83 -8.26
N CYS A 104 -6.57 12.72 -7.55
CA CYS A 104 -6.05 11.47 -8.06
C CYS A 104 -6.90 10.28 -7.58
N THR A 105 -6.88 9.20 -8.33
CA THR A 105 -7.44 7.93 -7.92
C THR A 105 -6.31 7.00 -7.53
N ILE A 106 -6.42 6.42 -6.32
CA ILE A 106 -5.51 5.39 -5.84
C ILE A 106 -6.18 4.04 -5.99
N LEU A 107 -5.50 3.14 -6.68
CA LEU A 107 -5.88 1.75 -6.87
C LEU A 107 -4.97 0.88 -6.02
N HIS A 108 -5.56 0.05 -5.16
CA HIS A 108 -4.89 -1.02 -4.44
C HIS A 108 -5.29 -2.35 -5.06
N TYR A 109 -4.31 -3.18 -5.37
CA TYR A 109 -4.53 -4.51 -5.92
C TYR A 109 -3.71 -5.56 -5.18
N GLU A 110 -4.31 -6.71 -4.97
CA GLU A 110 -3.66 -7.88 -4.37
C GLU A 110 -4.01 -9.14 -5.16
N GLN A 111 -3.04 -10.00 -5.33
CA GLN A 111 -3.19 -11.30 -5.98
C GLN A 111 -2.61 -12.40 -5.09
N TYR A 112 -3.39 -13.44 -4.91
CA TYR A 112 -3.04 -14.59 -4.08
C TYR A 112 -3.18 -15.87 -4.88
N VAL A 113 -2.22 -16.77 -4.73
CA VAL A 113 -2.37 -18.18 -5.11
C VAL A 113 -2.49 -18.96 -3.80
N LEU A 114 -3.68 -19.45 -3.50
CA LEU A 114 -3.96 -20.15 -2.24
C LEU A 114 -3.27 -21.52 -2.18
N PRO A 115 -2.82 -21.96 -0.99
CA PRO A 115 -2.48 -23.36 -0.79
C PRO A 115 -3.75 -24.23 -0.96
N GLN A 116 -3.58 -25.46 -1.39
CA GLN A 116 -4.71 -26.33 -1.78
C GLN A 116 -5.73 -26.53 -0.67
N TRP A 117 -5.28 -26.61 0.58
CA TRP A 117 -6.15 -26.77 1.75
C TRP A 117 -7.03 -25.54 2.05
N ALA A 118 -6.63 -24.35 1.59
CA ALA A 118 -7.36 -23.10 1.81
C ALA A 118 -8.43 -22.81 0.75
N VAL A 119 -8.48 -23.58 -0.34
CA VAL A 119 -9.44 -23.39 -1.44
C VAL A 119 -10.91 -23.39 -0.96
N PRO A 120 -11.34 -24.25 -0.03
CA PRO A 120 -12.71 -24.20 0.50
C PRO A 120 -13.04 -22.91 1.25
N LEU A 121 -12.02 -22.22 1.79
CA LEU A 121 -12.16 -20.96 2.53
C LEU A 121 -12.12 -19.74 1.61
N LYS A 122 -11.94 -19.92 0.31
CA LYS A 122 -11.79 -18.83 -0.66
C LYS A 122 -12.87 -17.73 -0.55
N PRO A 123 -14.18 -18.02 -0.41
CA PRO A 123 -15.17 -16.96 -0.28
C PRO A 123 -14.96 -16.07 0.95
N LEU A 124 -14.59 -16.68 2.09
CA LEU A 124 -14.30 -15.95 3.32
C LEU A 124 -13.02 -15.12 3.19
N ILE A 125 -11.99 -15.67 2.57
CA ILE A 125 -10.73 -14.96 2.31
C ILE A 125 -10.98 -13.76 1.39
N VAL A 126 -11.75 -13.92 0.31
CA VAL A 126 -12.10 -12.82 -0.60
C VAL A 126 -12.86 -11.72 0.12
N TRP A 127 -13.84 -12.08 0.95
CA TRP A 127 -14.58 -11.11 1.75
C TRP A 127 -13.66 -10.34 2.69
N TYR A 128 -12.78 -11.02 3.43
CA TYR A 128 -11.81 -10.40 4.33
C TYR A 128 -10.85 -9.46 3.59
N LEU A 129 -10.31 -9.89 2.44
CA LEU A 129 -9.42 -9.06 1.62
C LEU A 129 -10.11 -7.79 1.13
N GLN A 130 -11.34 -7.92 0.67
CA GLN A 130 -12.11 -6.76 0.20
C GLN A 130 -12.37 -5.74 1.33
N TRP A 131 -12.64 -6.23 2.53
CA TRP A 131 -12.82 -5.39 3.70
C TRP A 131 -11.50 -4.74 4.14
N SER A 132 -10.40 -5.50 4.25
CA SER A 132 -9.10 -4.98 4.67
C SER A 132 -8.58 -3.92 3.68
N MET A 133 -8.61 -4.22 2.38
CA MET A 133 -8.15 -3.28 1.35
C MET A 133 -8.94 -1.96 1.35
N GLN A 134 -10.24 -2.02 1.61
CA GLN A 134 -11.03 -0.79 1.74
C GLN A 134 -10.57 0.05 2.93
N LYS A 135 -10.33 -0.57 4.08
CA LYS A 135 -9.83 0.11 5.26
C LYS A 135 -8.41 0.67 5.02
N GLU A 136 -7.54 -0.11 4.42
CA GLU A 136 -6.17 0.29 4.05
C GLU A 136 -6.15 1.54 3.16
N LEU A 137 -7.03 1.61 2.17
CA LEU A 137 -7.18 2.80 1.32
C LEU A 137 -7.69 4.02 2.10
N HIS A 138 -8.59 3.84 3.05
CA HIS A 138 -9.04 4.96 3.90
C HIS A 138 -7.93 5.47 4.81
N ASP A 139 -7.14 4.57 5.42
CA ASP A 139 -6.02 4.93 6.27
C ASP A 139 -4.91 5.62 5.44
N LEU A 140 -4.60 5.11 4.25
CA LEU A 140 -3.66 5.74 3.31
C LEU A 140 -4.13 7.13 2.90
N ARG A 141 -5.40 7.30 2.54
CA ARG A 141 -6.00 8.61 2.23
C ARG A 141 -5.82 9.60 3.37
N ALA A 142 -6.04 9.18 4.62
CA ALA A 142 -5.88 10.04 5.79
C ALA A 142 -4.43 10.55 5.92
N ILE A 143 -3.44 9.68 5.75
CA ILE A 143 -2.01 10.05 5.79
C ILE A 143 -1.67 11.04 4.66
N ILE A 144 -2.14 10.79 3.44
CA ILE A 144 -1.91 11.67 2.30
C ILE A 144 -2.46 13.08 2.56
N LEU A 145 -3.71 13.18 3.00
CA LEU A 145 -4.36 14.47 3.26
C LEU A 145 -3.70 15.22 4.43
N GLU A 146 -3.27 14.51 5.48
CA GLU A 146 -2.53 15.11 6.60
C GLU A 146 -1.18 15.69 6.13
N ARG A 147 -0.44 14.97 5.28
CA ARG A 147 0.82 15.43 4.72
C ARG A 147 0.62 16.66 3.82
N ALA A 148 -0.31 16.60 2.90
CA ALA A 148 -0.63 17.72 2.01
C ALA A 148 -1.03 18.99 2.77
N ALA A 149 -1.78 18.85 3.88
CA ALA A 149 -2.15 19.98 4.73
C ALA A 149 -0.93 20.60 5.45
N LYS A 150 0.01 19.79 5.91
CA LYS A 150 1.26 20.26 6.55
C LYS A 150 2.14 21.04 5.58
N ASP A 151 2.29 20.54 4.34
CA ASP A 151 3.12 21.18 3.31
C ASP A 151 2.55 22.54 2.89
N MET A 152 1.22 22.66 2.79
CA MET A 152 0.55 23.94 2.53
C MET A 152 0.75 24.97 3.67
N THR A 153 0.81 24.51 4.90
CA THR A 153 1.01 25.40 6.08
C THR A 153 2.43 25.91 6.13
N GLN A 154 3.43 25.07 5.84
CA GLN A 154 4.84 25.45 5.82
C GLN A 154 5.15 26.44 4.70
N SER A 155 4.58 26.26 3.51
CA SER A 155 4.74 27.17 2.38
C SER A 155 4.24 28.59 2.72
N LYS A 156 3.09 28.73 3.39
CA LYS A 156 2.53 30.02 3.80
C LYS A 156 3.41 30.75 4.82
N VAL A 157 4.03 30.05 5.76
CA VAL A 157 4.93 30.64 6.78
C VAL A 157 6.21 31.15 6.14
N SER A 158 6.77 30.44 5.16
CA SER A 158 7.95 30.84 4.41
C SER A 158 7.73 32.12 3.59
N ASP A 159 6.59 32.24 2.92
CA ASP A 159 6.24 33.42 2.12
C ASP A 159 6.02 34.70 2.98
N THR A 160 5.53 34.52 4.19
CA THR A 160 5.34 35.66 5.12
C THR A 160 6.67 36.18 5.67
N ALA A 161 7.63 35.28 5.91
CA ALA A 161 8.97 35.66 6.42
C ALA A 161 9.81 36.44 5.36
N THR A 162 9.59 36.17 4.07
CA THR A 162 10.35 36.83 2.99
C THR A 162 9.82 38.23 2.64
N ARG A 163 8.60 38.59 3.08
CA ARG A 163 7.99 39.91 2.81
C ARG A 163 8.29 40.98 3.89
N THR A 164 9.03 40.65 4.93
CA THR A 164 9.29 41.54 6.06
C THR A 164 10.75 42.07 6.10
N VAL A 165 11.46 42.05 4.95
CA VAL A 165 12.80 42.67 4.80
C VAL A 165 12.74 43.80 3.80
#